data_a5774009f87e05c6ea80b22a42e56c66
#
_entry.id   a5774009f87e05c6ea80b22a42e56c66
#
_cell.length_a   1.000
_cell.length_b   1.000
_cell.length_c   1.000
_cell.angle_alpha   90.00
_cell.angle_beta   90.00
_cell.angle_gamma   90.00
#
_symmetry.space_group_name_H-M   'P 1'
#
loop_
_entity.id
_entity.type
_entity.pdbx_description
1 polymer ?
#
loop_
_entity_poly.entity_id
_entity_poly.type
_entity_poly.pdbx_seq_one_letter_code
_entity_poly.pdbx_strand_id
1 'polypeptide(L)'
;KNIIMNNLIKAIKELKKEKNAIILGHYYQKGEIQDIADYVGDSLALAQLAAKTEADIIVMCGVHFMGETAKVLCPDKKVLVPDMEAGCSLADSCPADQFAQFVKEHPGHTVISYVNTTAAVKAVTDVVVTSTNARQIVESFPEDEKIIFGPDRNLGNYINSVTNRNMLLWDGACHVHEQFSVEKIVELKAQHPEALVLAHPECKSTVLKLADVVGSTAALLKYAVNHPENTYIVATESGILHEMQKKCPQTTFIPAPPNDSTCGCNECSFMRLNTLEKLYECLKNESPEITVDPEIAEKAVKPIQRMLEISAKLGL
;
A
#
# COMPACT_ATOMS: atom_id res chain seq x y z
N LYS A 1 -2.12 29.49 12.74
CA LYS A 1 -1.96 28.18 12.07
C LYS A 1 -3.28 27.66 11.49
N ASN A 2 -4.37 27.60 12.27
CA ASN A 2 -5.66 27.07 11.79
C ASN A 2 -6.28 27.87 10.64
N ILE A 3 -6.16 29.21 10.62
CA ILE A 3 -6.73 30.04 9.54
C ILE A 3 -6.00 29.80 8.22
N ILE A 4 -4.68 29.71 8.24
CA ILE A 4 -3.86 29.47 7.05
C ILE A 4 -4.18 28.07 6.48
N MET A 5 -4.27 27.07 7.34
CA MET A 5 -4.62 25.70 6.95
C MET A 5 -6.03 25.63 6.35
N ASN A 6 -7.01 26.29 6.95
CA ASN A 6 -8.38 26.32 6.43
C ASN A 6 -8.46 27.00 5.06
N ASN A 7 -7.71 28.08 4.85
CA ASN A 7 -7.63 28.76 3.55
C ASN A 7 -7.00 27.86 2.49
N LEU A 8 -5.95 27.11 2.86
CA LEU A 8 -5.27 26.17 1.97
C LEU A 8 -6.21 25.01 1.57
N ILE A 9 -6.93 24.43 2.53
CA ILE A 9 -7.93 23.37 2.29
C ILE A 9 -9.03 23.89 1.33
N LYS A 10 -9.52 25.10 1.54
CA LYS A 10 -10.52 25.72 0.67
C LYS A 10 -9.98 25.88 -0.75
N ALA A 11 -8.76 26.42 -0.89
CA ALA A 11 -8.12 26.60 -2.19
C ALA A 11 -7.90 25.28 -2.93
N ILE A 12 -7.49 24.21 -2.23
CA ILE A 12 -7.35 22.86 -2.81
C ILE A 12 -8.70 22.36 -3.33
N LYS A 13 -9.77 22.51 -2.56
CA LYS A 13 -11.12 22.09 -2.97
C LYS A 13 -11.64 22.85 -4.20
N GLU A 14 -11.34 24.14 -4.29
CA GLU A 14 -11.69 24.98 -5.45
C GLU A 14 -10.92 24.54 -6.70
N LEU A 15 -9.59 24.39 -6.61
CA LEU A 15 -8.75 23.90 -7.70
C LEU A 15 -9.15 22.49 -8.18
N LYS A 16 -9.44 21.59 -7.26
CA LYS A 16 -9.90 20.25 -7.59
C LYS A 16 -11.17 20.28 -8.44
N LYS A 17 -12.14 21.11 -8.07
CA LYS A 17 -13.39 21.27 -8.81
C LYS A 17 -13.17 21.95 -10.17
N GLU A 18 -12.39 23.00 -10.21
CA GLU A 18 -12.08 23.76 -11.44
C GLU A 18 -11.41 22.87 -12.49
N LYS A 19 -10.50 22.01 -12.05
CA LYS A 19 -9.70 21.15 -12.93
C LYS A 19 -10.29 19.77 -13.17
N ASN A 20 -11.49 19.49 -12.68
CA ASN A 20 -12.08 18.14 -12.71
C ASN A 20 -11.10 17.06 -12.22
N ALA A 21 -10.51 17.29 -11.05
CA ALA A 21 -9.54 16.42 -10.44
C ALA A 21 -10.14 15.60 -9.30
N ILE A 22 -9.61 14.38 -9.12
CA ILE A 22 -9.89 13.50 -7.97
C ILE A 22 -8.62 13.34 -7.14
N ILE A 23 -8.74 13.38 -5.83
CA ILE A 23 -7.65 13.13 -4.88
C ILE A 23 -7.85 11.76 -4.26
N LEU A 24 -6.92 10.85 -4.54
CA LEU A 24 -6.89 9.49 -3.99
C LEU A 24 -5.78 9.41 -2.95
N GLY A 25 -6.13 9.11 -1.70
CA GLY A 25 -5.21 9.06 -0.58
C GLY A 25 -5.03 7.65 -0.01
N HIS A 26 -3.78 7.24 0.22
CA HIS A 26 -3.49 6.00 0.91
C HIS A 26 -3.68 6.15 2.43
N TYR A 27 -4.03 5.08 3.11
CA TYR A 27 -4.18 5.04 4.59
C TYR A 27 -2.92 5.46 5.36
N TYR A 28 -1.74 5.41 4.74
CA TYR A 28 -0.47 5.78 5.37
C TYR A 28 -0.09 7.25 5.21
N GLN A 29 -0.96 8.05 4.60
CA GLN A 29 -0.79 9.49 4.49
C GLN A 29 -1.01 10.19 5.84
N LYS A 30 -0.50 11.43 5.96
CA LYS A 30 -0.84 12.32 7.07
C LYS A 30 -2.37 12.50 7.16
N GLY A 31 -2.88 12.66 8.39
CA GLY A 31 -4.32 12.79 8.63
C GLY A 31 -4.98 13.90 7.81
N GLU A 32 -4.34 15.06 7.69
CA GLU A 32 -4.86 16.18 6.89
C GLU A 32 -4.97 15.87 5.39
N ILE A 33 -4.10 14.99 4.86
CA ILE A 33 -4.20 14.51 3.48
C ILE A 33 -5.35 13.51 3.36
N GLN A 34 -5.49 12.60 4.31
CA GLN A 34 -6.61 11.66 4.33
C GLN A 34 -7.95 12.41 4.39
N ASP A 35 -8.04 13.46 5.20
CA ASP A 35 -9.28 14.22 5.39
C ASP A 35 -9.69 15.04 4.16
N ILE A 36 -8.76 15.46 3.31
CA ILE A 36 -9.04 16.18 2.08
C ILE A 36 -9.23 15.30 0.85
N ALA A 37 -8.78 14.06 0.91
CA ALA A 37 -8.92 13.09 -0.18
C ALA A 37 -10.40 12.80 -0.47
N ASP A 38 -10.72 12.58 -1.74
CA ASP A 38 -12.06 12.12 -2.14
C ASP A 38 -12.30 10.69 -1.69
N TYR A 39 -11.26 9.87 -1.74
CA TYR A 39 -11.27 8.50 -1.27
C TYR A 39 -9.96 8.19 -0.55
N VAL A 40 -10.09 7.46 0.54
CA VAL A 40 -8.96 6.90 1.30
C VAL A 40 -9.06 5.39 1.26
N GLY A 41 -7.98 4.72 0.89
CA GLY A 41 -7.99 3.28 0.76
C GLY A 41 -6.59 2.67 0.73
N ASP A 42 -6.56 1.35 0.58
CA ASP A 42 -5.34 0.61 0.28
C ASP A 42 -5.01 0.65 -1.22
N SER A 43 -3.90 0.04 -1.61
CA SER A 43 -3.43 0.05 -3.00
C SER A 43 -4.43 -0.58 -3.98
N LEU A 44 -5.17 -1.62 -3.58
CA LEU A 44 -6.18 -2.24 -4.44
C LEU A 44 -7.37 -1.30 -4.66
N ALA A 45 -7.92 -0.74 -3.60
CA ALA A 45 -9.04 0.19 -3.69
C ALA A 45 -8.69 1.41 -4.55
N LEU A 46 -7.50 1.98 -4.37
CA LEU A 46 -7.05 3.13 -5.14
C LEU A 46 -6.85 2.80 -6.63
N ALA A 47 -6.33 1.62 -6.95
CA ALA A 47 -6.21 1.15 -8.34
C ALA A 47 -7.58 0.95 -8.99
N GLN A 48 -8.53 0.35 -8.27
CA GLN A 48 -9.91 0.16 -8.73
C GLN A 48 -10.61 1.50 -9.00
N LEU A 49 -10.43 2.48 -8.10
CA LEU A 49 -11.00 3.82 -8.25
C LEU A 49 -10.37 4.59 -9.40
N ALA A 50 -9.05 4.51 -9.56
CA ALA A 50 -8.36 5.12 -10.70
C ALA A 50 -8.87 4.57 -12.03
N ALA A 51 -9.10 3.28 -12.14
CA ALA A 51 -9.62 2.63 -13.34
C ALA A 51 -11.06 3.05 -13.71
N LYS A 52 -11.85 3.51 -12.74
CA LYS A 52 -13.28 3.81 -12.90
C LYS A 52 -13.61 5.31 -12.92
N THR A 53 -12.69 6.17 -12.47
CA THR A 53 -12.99 7.60 -12.35
C THR A 53 -13.21 8.27 -13.70
N GLU A 54 -14.15 9.21 -13.74
CA GLU A 54 -14.39 10.09 -14.90
C GLU A 54 -13.62 11.42 -14.81
N ALA A 55 -12.87 11.63 -13.71
CA ALA A 55 -12.03 12.82 -13.56
C ALA A 55 -10.95 12.88 -14.64
N ASP A 56 -10.59 14.09 -15.07
CA ASP A 56 -9.52 14.31 -16.07
C ASP A 56 -8.14 14.19 -15.45
N ILE A 57 -8.04 14.54 -14.16
CA ILE A 57 -6.80 14.56 -13.39
C ILE A 57 -6.97 13.64 -12.17
N ILE A 58 -6.02 12.74 -11.98
CA ILE A 58 -5.89 11.91 -10.77
C ILE A 58 -4.69 12.42 -9.98
N VAL A 59 -4.92 12.89 -8.75
CA VAL A 59 -3.84 13.19 -7.83
C VAL A 59 -3.68 12.02 -6.87
N MET A 60 -2.59 11.30 -7.00
CA MET A 60 -2.27 10.15 -6.14
C MET A 60 -1.46 10.63 -4.93
N CYS A 61 -2.11 10.72 -3.78
CA CYS A 61 -1.45 10.95 -2.50
C CYS A 61 -1.04 9.62 -1.88
N GLY A 62 0.15 9.18 -2.21
CA GLY A 62 0.74 7.93 -1.83
C GLY A 62 2.22 7.96 -2.18
N VAL A 63 2.70 6.88 -2.78
CA VAL A 63 4.08 6.76 -3.25
C VAL A 63 4.14 6.49 -4.76
N HIS A 64 5.32 6.63 -5.34
CA HIS A 64 5.53 6.68 -6.79
C HIS A 64 4.91 5.50 -7.56
N PHE A 65 5.05 4.27 -7.07
CA PHE A 65 4.50 3.09 -7.77
C PHE A 65 2.95 3.12 -7.87
N MET A 66 2.28 3.77 -6.91
CA MET A 66 0.82 3.94 -6.95
C MET A 66 0.42 4.90 -8.08
N GLY A 67 1.20 5.96 -8.27
CA GLY A 67 1.03 6.89 -9.40
C GLY A 67 1.29 6.21 -10.74
N GLU A 68 2.34 5.40 -10.84
CA GLU A 68 2.61 4.60 -12.05
C GLU A 68 1.47 3.62 -12.36
N THR A 69 0.96 2.92 -11.36
CA THR A 69 -0.18 2.00 -11.53
C THR A 69 -1.41 2.74 -12.09
N ALA A 70 -1.73 3.90 -11.53
CA ALA A 70 -2.82 4.74 -12.03
C ALA A 70 -2.57 5.21 -13.47
N LYS A 71 -1.36 5.65 -13.79
CA LYS A 71 -0.99 6.11 -15.14
C LYS A 71 -1.07 4.99 -16.18
N VAL A 72 -0.61 3.81 -15.83
CA VAL A 72 -0.69 2.63 -16.72
C VAL A 72 -2.14 2.22 -16.98
N LEU A 73 -3.00 2.29 -15.96
CA LEU A 73 -4.43 2.01 -16.11
C LEU A 73 -5.19 3.10 -16.88
N CYS A 74 -4.76 4.35 -16.77
CA CYS A 74 -5.43 5.52 -17.32
C CYS A 74 -4.46 6.37 -18.15
N PRO A 75 -3.94 5.85 -19.29
CA PRO A 75 -2.88 6.53 -20.06
C PRO A 75 -3.31 7.90 -20.60
N ASP A 76 -4.61 8.09 -20.84
CA ASP A 76 -5.18 9.34 -21.37
C ASP A 76 -5.45 10.39 -20.29
N LYS A 77 -5.37 10.02 -19.03
CA LYS A 77 -5.54 10.95 -17.89
C LYS A 77 -4.21 11.49 -17.42
N LYS A 78 -4.25 12.70 -16.89
CA LYS A 78 -3.10 13.27 -16.18
C LYS A 78 -3.04 12.69 -14.77
N VAL A 79 -1.95 12.03 -14.42
CA VAL A 79 -1.72 11.50 -13.08
C VAL A 79 -0.63 12.32 -12.42
N LEU A 80 -0.97 12.98 -11.32
CA LEU A 80 -0.09 13.83 -10.55
C LEU A 80 0.24 13.17 -9.20
N VAL A 81 1.42 13.48 -8.69
CA VAL A 81 1.82 13.15 -7.31
C VAL A 81 2.34 14.42 -6.64
N PRO A 82 2.03 14.69 -5.36
CA PRO A 82 2.46 15.92 -4.70
C PRO A 82 3.98 16.04 -4.57
N ASP A 83 4.68 14.91 -4.46
CA ASP A 83 6.14 14.87 -4.35
C ASP A 83 6.70 13.65 -5.10
N MET A 84 7.56 13.88 -6.09
CA MET A 84 8.21 12.80 -6.88
C MET A 84 9.24 12.00 -6.07
N GLU A 85 9.73 12.55 -4.96
CA GLU A 85 10.66 11.84 -4.06
C GLU A 85 9.94 10.85 -3.13
N ALA A 86 8.60 10.82 -3.14
CA ALA A 86 7.81 9.85 -2.40
C ALA A 86 7.94 8.46 -3.03
N GLY A 87 9.07 7.81 -2.78
CA GLY A 87 9.41 6.46 -3.24
C GLY A 87 8.93 5.36 -2.29
N CYS A 88 9.50 4.17 -2.46
CA CYS A 88 9.19 3.01 -1.64
C CYS A 88 10.44 2.13 -1.48
N SER A 89 10.89 1.91 -0.25
CA SER A 89 12.06 1.07 0.02
C SER A 89 11.91 -0.37 -0.51
N LEU A 90 10.69 -0.89 -0.47
CA LEU A 90 10.40 -2.21 -1.01
C LEU A 90 10.53 -2.24 -2.53
N ALA A 91 9.99 -1.25 -3.24
CA ALA A 91 10.15 -1.13 -4.68
C ALA A 91 11.63 -0.95 -5.06
N ASP A 92 12.37 -0.14 -4.31
CA ASP A 92 13.81 0.10 -4.52
C ASP A 92 14.66 -1.17 -4.30
N SER A 93 14.19 -2.10 -3.46
CA SER A 93 14.85 -3.39 -3.22
C SER A 93 14.79 -4.35 -4.42
N CYS A 94 13.99 -4.02 -5.44
CA CYS A 94 13.73 -4.87 -6.59
C CYS A 94 13.96 -4.10 -7.92
N PRO A 95 15.23 -3.83 -8.28
CA PRO A 95 15.54 -3.22 -9.57
C PRO A 95 15.05 -4.09 -10.74
N ALA A 96 14.44 -3.47 -11.74
CA ALA A 96 13.74 -4.17 -12.81
C ALA A 96 14.66 -5.07 -13.65
N ASP A 97 15.88 -4.64 -13.92
CA ASP A 97 16.89 -5.42 -14.65
C ASP A 97 17.30 -6.68 -13.89
N GLN A 98 17.54 -6.55 -12.59
CA GLN A 98 17.87 -7.67 -11.71
C GLN A 98 16.70 -8.65 -11.54
N PHE A 99 15.49 -8.12 -11.41
CA PHE A 99 14.29 -8.96 -11.33
C PHE A 99 14.02 -9.70 -12.63
N ALA A 100 14.17 -9.04 -13.78
CA ALA A 100 14.06 -9.67 -15.10
C ALA A 100 15.09 -10.80 -15.28
N GLN A 101 16.34 -10.59 -14.81
CA GLN A 101 17.37 -11.63 -14.83
C GLN A 101 16.99 -12.82 -13.92
N PHE A 102 16.51 -12.54 -12.73
CA PHE A 102 16.02 -13.57 -11.80
C PHE A 102 14.90 -14.42 -12.40
N VAL A 103 13.94 -13.80 -13.07
CA VAL A 103 12.87 -14.49 -13.80
C VAL A 103 13.44 -15.37 -14.91
N LYS A 104 14.39 -14.85 -15.69
CA LYS A 104 15.04 -15.56 -16.79
C LYS A 104 15.83 -16.80 -16.32
N GLU A 105 16.42 -16.74 -15.14
CA GLU A 105 17.15 -17.86 -14.53
C GLU A 105 16.22 -18.96 -13.99
N HIS A 106 14.93 -18.71 -13.89
CA HIS A 106 13.93 -19.65 -13.41
C HIS A 106 12.80 -19.84 -14.43
N PRO A 107 13.11 -20.44 -15.60
CA PRO A 107 12.11 -20.64 -16.66
C PRO A 107 10.99 -21.56 -16.17
N GLY A 108 9.80 -21.38 -16.70
CA GLY A 108 8.61 -22.16 -16.35
C GLY A 108 7.91 -21.75 -15.06
N HIS A 109 8.35 -20.68 -14.42
CA HIS A 109 7.67 -20.12 -13.25
C HIS A 109 6.66 -19.05 -13.67
N THR A 110 5.49 -19.03 -13.04
CA THR A 110 4.56 -17.93 -13.09
C THR A 110 5.05 -16.82 -12.17
N VAL A 111 5.11 -15.59 -12.68
CA VAL A 111 5.63 -14.43 -11.95
C VAL A 111 4.48 -13.66 -11.32
N ILE A 112 4.41 -13.66 -10.00
CA ILE A 112 3.46 -12.89 -9.21
C ILE A 112 4.23 -11.79 -8.50
N SER A 113 3.89 -10.54 -8.80
CA SER A 113 4.54 -9.38 -8.18
C SER A 113 3.56 -8.59 -7.32
N TYR A 114 4.04 -8.25 -6.14
CA TYR A 114 3.35 -7.31 -5.26
C TYR A 114 3.33 -5.92 -5.91
N VAL A 115 2.23 -5.20 -5.73
CA VAL A 115 2.01 -3.88 -6.37
C VAL A 115 3.09 -2.85 -6.03
N ASN A 116 3.82 -3.03 -4.93
CA ASN A 116 4.94 -2.20 -4.48
C ASN A 116 6.19 -2.44 -5.34
N THR A 117 6.06 -2.23 -6.63
CA THR A 117 7.10 -2.41 -7.65
C THR A 117 6.96 -1.33 -8.71
N THR A 118 8.05 -1.07 -9.44
CA THR A 118 8.02 -0.17 -10.59
C THR A 118 7.17 -0.75 -11.73
N ALA A 119 6.73 0.11 -12.65
CA ALA A 119 6.07 -0.32 -13.87
C ALA A 119 6.96 -1.29 -14.69
N ALA A 120 8.27 -1.08 -14.69
CA ALA A 120 9.22 -1.95 -15.38
C ALA A 120 9.27 -3.37 -14.81
N VAL A 121 9.14 -3.55 -13.49
CA VAL A 121 8.99 -4.87 -12.86
C VAL A 121 7.65 -5.50 -13.26
N LYS A 122 6.57 -4.72 -13.27
CA LYS A 122 5.26 -5.19 -13.72
C LYS A 122 5.25 -5.63 -15.17
N ALA A 123 6.10 -5.05 -16.01
CA ALA A 123 6.24 -5.45 -17.42
C ALA A 123 6.77 -6.88 -17.62
N VAL A 124 7.42 -7.47 -16.63
CA VAL A 124 7.90 -8.87 -16.65
C VAL A 124 7.10 -9.77 -15.70
N THR A 125 5.93 -9.34 -15.29
CA THR A 125 5.04 -9.98 -14.33
C THR A 125 3.84 -10.60 -15.05
N ASP A 126 3.36 -11.76 -14.59
CA ASP A 126 2.15 -12.41 -15.11
C ASP A 126 0.88 -11.90 -14.44
N VAL A 127 0.93 -11.67 -13.14
CA VAL A 127 -0.17 -11.07 -12.38
C VAL A 127 0.38 -10.25 -11.21
N VAL A 128 -0.20 -9.07 -11.01
CA VAL A 128 0.09 -8.21 -9.85
C VAL A 128 -0.86 -8.60 -8.71
N VAL A 129 -0.40 -8.46 -7.48
CA VAL A 129 -1.21 -8.67 -6.27
C VAL A 129 -1.03 -7.51 -5.30
N THR A 130 -1.99 -7.38 -4.39
CA THR A 130 -1.88 -6.55 -3.18
C THR A 130 -1.98 -7.43 -1.95
N SER A 131 -1.73 -6.89 -0.76
CA SER A 131 -1.92 -7.64 0.49
C SER A 131 -3.38 -8.08 0.71
N THR A 132 -4.35 -7.43 0.07
CA THR A 132 -5.77 -7.78 0.16
C THR A 132 -6.11 -9.04 -0.63
N ASN A 133 -5.48 -9.27 -1.78
CA ASN A 133 -5.85 -10.35 -2.71
C ASN A 133 -4.77 -11.40 -2.96
N ALA A 134 -3.56 -11.22 -2.42
CA ALA A 134 -2.41 -12.08 -2.73
C ALA A 134 -2.68 -13.56 -2.46
N ARG A 135 -3.24 -13.88 -1.30
CA ARG A 135 -3.58 -15.27 -0.94
C ARG A 135 -4.54 -15.88 -1.94
N GLN A 136 -5.66 -15.22 -2.22
CA GLN A 136 -6.71 -15.72 -3.10
C GLN A 136 -6.21 -15.87 -4.54
N ILE A 137 -5.39 -14.94 -5.02
CA ILE A 137 -4.80 -15.02 -6.37
C ILE A 137 -3.82 -16.20 -6.46
N VAL A 138 -2.96 -16.38 -5.46
CA VAL A 138 -2.05 -17.55 -5.41
C VAL A 138 -2.84 -18.86 -5.38
N GLU A 139 -3.88 -18.95 -4.56
CA GLU A 139 -4.76 -20.11 -4.46
C GLU A 139 -5.55 -20.39 -5.76
N SER A 140 -5.71 -19.40 -6.65
CA SER A 140 -6.39 -19.59 -7.94
C SER A 140 -5.56 -20.37 -8.97
N PHE A 141 -4.26 -20.50 -8.76
CA PHE A 141 -3.38 -21.31 -9.60
C PHE A 141 -3.36 -22.79 -9.13
N PRO A 142 -3.05 -23.74 -10.04
CA PRO A 142 -2.87 -25.14 -9.65
C PRO A 142 -1.90 -25.32 -8.49
N GLU A 143 -2.09 -26.33 -7.65
CA GLU A 143 -1.25 -26.56 -6.46
C GLU A 143 0.21 -26.82 -6.80
N ASP A 144 0.49 -27.42 -7.95
CA ASP A 144 1.82 -27.71 -8.48
C ASP A 144 2.44 -26.58 -9.31
N GLU A 145 1.74 -25.45 -9.46
CA GLU A 145 2.26 -24.29 -10.18
C GLU A 145 3.54 -23.78 -9.54
N LYS A 146 4.59 -23.65 -10.34
CA LYS A 146 5.84 -23.02 -9.92
C LYS A 146 5.69 -21.51 -9.98
N ILE A 147 5.86 -20.84 -8.85
CA ILE A 147 5.62 -19.40 -8.73
C ILE A 147 6.88 -18.70 -8.23
N ILE A 148 7.25 -17.60 -8.90
CA ILE A 148 8.13 -16.56 -8.36
C ILE A 148 7.25 -15.51 -7.71
N PHE A 149 7.55 -15.13 -6.47
CA PHE A 149 6.86 -14.07 -5.75
C PHE A 149 7.85 -13.01 -5.27
N GLY A 150 7.57 -11.77 -5.56
CA GLY A 150 8.38 -10.63 -5.13
C GLY A 150 7.57 -9.33 -5.06
N PRO A 151 8.19 -8.27 -4.49
CA PRO A 151 9.53 -8.24 -3.90
C PRO A 151 9.59 -8.51 -2.40
N ASP A 152 8.45 -8.65 -1.70
CA ASP A 152 8.41 -8.79 -0.24
C ASP A 152 8.51 -10.25 0.22
N ARG A 153 9.67 -10.61 0.81
CA ARG A 153 9.90 -11.96 1.33
C ARG A 153 9.00 -12.30 2.53
N ASN A 154 8.64 -11.31 3.34
CA ASN A 154 7.80 -11.55 4.52
C ASN A 154 6.36 -11.86 4.10
N LEU A 155 5.79 -11.06 3.19
CA LEU A 155 4.51 -11.37 2.59
C LEU A 155 4.54 -12.72 1.87
N GLY A 156 5.57 -12.99 1.09
CA GLY A 156 5.75 -14.27 0.39
C GLY A 156 5.82 -15.46 1.35
N ASN A 157 6.58 -15.35 2.43
CA ASN A 157 6.66 -16.38 3.48
C ASN A 157 5.30 -16.60 4.16
N TYR A 158 4.57 -15.52 4.46
CA TYR A 158 3.22 -15.61 5.01
C TYR A 158 2.28 -16.35 4.06
N ILE A 159 2.25 -15.97 2.78
CA ILE A 159 1.42 -16.65 1.77
C ILE A 159 1.81 -18.12 1.63
N ASN A 160 3.09 -18.44 1.57
CA ASN A 160 3.54 -19.83 1.56
C ASN A 160 2.98 -20.62 2.76
N SER A 161 3.01 -20.02 3.96
CA SER A 161 2.56 -20.68 5.18
C SER A 161 1.05 -20.94 5.23
N VAL A 162 0.24 -20.01 4.72
CA VAL A 162 -1.23 -20.12 4.76
C VAL A 162 -1.82 -20.86 3.56
N THR A 163 -1.05 -21.03 2.48
CA THR A 163 -1.47 -21.76 1.27
C THR A 163 -0.78 -23.11 1.11
N ASN A 164 0.14 -23.45 2.02
CA ASN A 164 1.00 -24.63 1.93
C ASN A 164 1.77 -24.71 0.60
N ARG A 165 2.16 -23.55 0.06
CA ARG A 165 2.98 -23.40 -1.15
C ARG A 165 4.45 -23.23 -0.80
N ASN A 166 5.30 -23.44 -1.79
CA ASN A 166 6.74 -23.21 -1.70
C ASN A 166 7.19 -22.32 -2.87
N MET A 167 6.65 -21.12 -2.94
CA MET A 167 7.02 -20.14 -3.96
C MET A 167 8.48 -19.72 -3.80
N LEU A 168 9.14 -19.47 -4.93
CA LEU A 168 10.47 -18.88 -4.96
C LEU A 168 10.36 -17.38 -4.71
N LEU A 169 11.01 -16.90 -3.67
CA LEU A 169 10.84 -15.52 -3.20
C LEU A 169 12.01 -14.64 -3.60
N TRP A 170 11.72 -13.42 -4.06
CA TRP A 170 12.69 -12.34 -4.09
C TRP A 170 13.01 -11.87 -2.67
N ASP A 171 14.28 -11.53 -2.40
CA ASP A 171 14.76 -11.18 -1.06
C ASP A 171 14.69 -9.65 -0.81
N GLY A 172 13.47 -9.11 -0.76
CA GLY A 172 13.20 -7.73 -0.40
C GLY A 172 12.28 -7.61 0.82
N ALA A 173 12.24 -6.45 1.43
CA ALA A 173 11.36 -6.15 2.56
C ALA A 173 11.02 -4.66 2.65
N CYS A 174 9.85 -4.37 3.23
CA CYS A 174 9.48 -3.02 3.61
C CYS A 174 10.21 -2.63 4.89
N HIS A 175 10.99 -1.54 4.85
CA HIS A 175 11.79 -1.10 6.01
C HIS A 175 10.94 -0.75 7.23
N VAL A 176 9.70 -0.27 7.04
CA VAL A 176 8.78 0.02 8.14
C VAL A 176 8.37 -1.26 8.86
N HIS A 177 7.85 -2.23 8.12
CA HIS A 177 7.34 -3.48 8.70
C HIS A 177 8.46 -4.41 9.19
N GLU A 178 9.65 -4.32 8.61
CA GLU A 178 10.83 -5.07 9.03
C GLU A 178 11.34 -4.64 10.41
N GLN A 179 11.05 -3.43 10.85
CA GLN A 179 11.61 -2.85 12.07
C GLN A 179 10.75 -3.00 13.33
N PHE A 180 9.57 -3.58 13.27
CA PHE A 180 8.77 -3.81 14.46
C PHE A 180 9.50 -4.69 15.49
N SER A 181 9.47 -4.26 16.76
CA SER A 181 10.13 -4.94 17.86
C SER A 181 9.25 -5.97 18.52
N VAL A 182 9.66 -7.23 18.47
CA VAL A 182 9.00 -8.34 19.18
C VAL A 182 8.98 -8.06 20.68
N GLU A 183 10.12 -7.65 21.26
CA GLU A 183 10.27 -7.39 22.68
C GLU A 183 9.32 -6.30 23.17
N LYS A 184 9.25 -5.18 22.45
CA LYS A 184 8.37 -4.06 22.79
C LYS A 184 6.89 -4.39 22.61
N ILE A 185 6.53 -5.21 21.63
CA ILE A 185 5.16 -5.73 21.48
C ILE A 185 4.79 -6.62 22.67
N VAL A 186 5.70 -7.50 23.09
CA VAL A 186 5.50 -8.34 24.27
C VAL A 186 5.34 -7.50 25.54
N GLU A 187 6.14 -6.45 25.71
CA GLU A 187 6.01 -5.50 26.83
C GLU A 187 4.65 -4.79 26.81
N LEU A 188 4.21 -4.31 25.65
CA LEU A 188 2.88 -3.70 25.50
C LEU A 188 1.76 -4.69 25.82
N LYS A 189 1.89 -5.94 25.37
CA LYS A 189 0.92 -6.99 25.65
C LYS A 189 0.85 -7.32 27.16
N ALA A 190 1.99 -7.24 27.87
CA ALA A 190 2.03 -7.40 29.32
C ALA A 190 1.35 -6.24 30.06
N GLN A 191 1.47 -5.01 29.54
CA GLN A 191 0.78 -3.82 30.08
C GLN A 191 -0.72 -3.78 29.74
N HIS A 192 -1.08 -4.36 28.58
CA HIS A 192 -2.45 -4.40 28.07
C HIS A 192 -2.83 -5.85 27.70
N PRO A 193 -3.00 -6.74 28.70
CA PRO A 193 -3.23 -8.18 28.45
C PRO A 193 -4.52 -8.45 27.68
N GLU A 194 -5.49 -7.53 27.75
CA GLU A 194 -6.76 -7.57 26.99
C GLU A 194 -6.61 -7.18 25.52
N ALA A 195 -5.51 -6.48 25.16
CA ALA A 195 -5.34 -5.95 23.81
C ALA A 195 -5.11 -7.06 22.77
N LEU A 196 -5.75 -6.93 21.63
CA LEU A 196 -5.49 -7.78 20.46
C LEU A 196 -4.42 -7.16 19.57
N VAL A 197 -3.52 -7.97 19.07
CA VAL A 197 -2.45 -7.55 18.15
C VAL A 197 -2.92 -7.72 16.71
N LEU A 198 -2.99 -6.60 15.98
CA LEU A 198 -3.25 -6.56 14.55
C LEU A 198 -1.92 -6.38 13.83
N ALA A 199 -1.60 -7.25 12.87
CA ALA A 199 -0.36 -7.16 12.12
C ALA A 199 -0.56 -7.28 10.61
N HIS A 200 0.18 -6.46 9.87
CA HIS A 200 0.27 -6.57 8.41
C HIS A 200 1.22 -7.72 8.02
N PRO A 201 0.91 -8.52 6.98
CA PRO A 201 1.74 -9.66 6.59
C PRO A 201 3.13 -9.29 6.05
N GLU A 202 3.44 -8.03 5.81
CA GLU A 202 4.80 -7.54 5.55
C GLU A 202 5.70 -7.56 6.81
N CYS A 203 5.13 -7.76 7.99
CA CYS A 203 5.89 -7.95 9.22
C CYS A 203 6.66 -9.28 9.19
N LYS A 204 7.79 -9.33 9.91
CA LYS A 204 8.53 -10.58 10.09
C LYS A 204 7.65 -11.66 10.73
N SER A 205 7.95 -12.92 10.42
CA SER A 205 7.23 -14.06 10.98
C SER A 205 7.21 -14.07 12.51
N THR A 206 8.26 -13.56 13.15
CA THR A 206 8.34 -13.45 14.62
C THR A 206 7.31 -12.48 15.19
N VAL A 207 6.99 -11.39 14.49
CA VAL A 207 5.90 -10.48 14.84
C VAL A 207 4.54 -11.10 14.53
N LEU A 208 4.40 -11.76 13.36
CA LEU A 208 3.14 -12.41 12.99
C LEU A 208 2.70 -13.51 13.97
N LYS A 209 3.65 -14.18 14.61
CA LYS A 209 3.36 -15.16 15.67
C LYS A 209 2.72 -14.55 16.93
N LEU A 210 2.90 -13.26 17.16
CA LEU A 210 2.27 -12.53 18.26
C LEU A 210 0.89 -11.98 17.88
N ALA A 211 0.55 -11.98 16.58
CA ALA A 211 -0.67 -11.37 16.09
C ALA A 211 -1.90 -12.25 16.35
N ASP A 212 -2.97 -11.62 16.81
CA ASP A 212 -4.29 -12.22 16.90
C ASP A 212 -5.00 -12.19 15.53
N VAL A 213 -4.72 -11.15 14.74
CA VAL A 213 -5.23 -10.98 13.38
C VAL A 213 -4.10 -10.55 12.45
N VAL A 214 -3.95 -11.26 11.35
CA VAL A 214 -3.04 -10.89 10.26
C VAL A 214 -3.86 -10.58 9.01
N GLY A 215 -3.62 -9.42 8.42
CA GLY A 215 -4.36 -9.01 7.23
C GLY A 215 -3.83 -7.73 6.60
N SER A 216 -4.35 -7.42 5.41
CA SER A 216 -4.10 -6.15 4.74
C SER A 216 -4.54 -4.96 5.61
N THR A 217 -4.06 -3.78 5.29
CA THR A 217 -4.48 -2.54 5.98
C THR A 217 -6.00 -2.40 6.01
N ALA A 218 -6.68 -2.66 4.88
CA ALA A 218 -8.13 -2.63 4.80
C ALA A 218 -8.80 -3.70 5.68
N ALA A 219 -8.24 -4.91 5.73
CA ALA A 219 -8.75 -6.00 6.56
C ALA A 219 -8.61 -5.70 8.05
N LEU A 220 -7.47 -5.12 8.48
CA LEU A 220 -7.25 -4.73 9.87
C LEU A 220 -8.22 -3.61 10.29
N LEU A 221 -8.43 -2.61 9.44
CA LEU A 221 -9.41 -1.56 9.69
C LEU A 221 -10.83 -2.14 9.83
N LYS A 222 -11.22 -3.00 8.90
CA LYS A 222 -12.54 -3.66 8.92
C LYS A 222 -12.74 -4.49 10.19
N TYR A 223 -11.70 -5.22 10.62
CA TYR A 223 -11.77 -5.99 11.85
C TYR A 223 -12.02 -5.09 13.06
N ALA A 224 -11.28 -4.00 13.19
CA ALA A 224 -11.46 -3.05 14.30
C ALA A 224 -12.84 -2.39 14.30
N VAL A 225 -13.37 -2.04 13.12
CA VAL A 225 -14.73 -1.47 12.98
C VAL A 225 -15.81 -2.48 13.40
N ASN A 226 -15.63 -3.76 13.09
CA ASN A 226 -16.56 -4.81 13.47
C ASN A 226 -16.46 -5.24 14.94
N HIS A 227 -15.35 -4.91 15.61
CA HIS A 227 -15.07 -5.25 17.01
C HIS A 227 -14.56 -4.03 17.79
N PRO A 228 -15.36 -2.94 17.88
CA PRO A 228 -14.89 -1.67 18.45
C PRO A 228 -14.71 -1.70 19.97
N GLU A 229 -15.19 -2.74 20.63
CA GLU A 229 -15.08 -2.95 22.08
C GLU A 229 -13.67 -3.34 22.55
N ASN A 230 -12.80 -3.76 21.63
CA ASN A 230 -11.46 -4.21 21.97
C ASN A 230 -10.46 -3.05 22.07
N THR A 231 -9.33 -3.31 22.73
CA THR A 231 -8.11 -2.52 22.64
C THR A 231 -7.18 -3.19 21.64
N TYR A 232 -6.47 -2.42 20.83
CA TYR A 232 -5.62 -2.95 19.77
C TYR A 232 -4.19 -2.43 19.87
N ILE A 233 -3.23 -3.35 19.67
CA ILE A 233 -1.84 -3.03 19.34
C ILE A 233 -1.70 -3.22 17.83
N VAL A 234 -1.32 -2.16 17.13
CA VAL A 234 -1.35 -2.14 15.66
C VAL A 234 0.06 -2.18 15.08
N ALA A 235 0.43 -3.33 14.51
CA ALA A 235 1.72 -3.56 13.86
C ALA A 235 1.61 -3.39 12.33
N THR A 236 1.40 -2.16 11.92
CA THR A 236 1.51 -1.67 10.55
C THR A 236 1.86 -0.18 10.59
N GLU A 237 2.06 0.44 9.44
CA GLU A 237 2.37 1.87 9.37
C GLU A 237 1.30 2.72 10.07
N SER A 238 1.74 3.65 10.91
CA SER A 238 0.86 4.34 11.87
C SER A 238 -0.17 5.30 11.27
N GLY A 239 -0.07 5.64 9.99
CA GLY A 239 -1.05 6.48 9.30
C GLY A 239 -2.46 5.91 9.30
N ILE A 240 -2.60 4.58 9.35
CA ILE A 240 -3.89 3.91 9.44
C ILE A 240 -4.66 4.27 10.72
N LEU A 241 -3.93 4.64 11.78
CA LEU A 241 -4.55 4.99 13.07
C LEU A 241 -5.49 6.20 12.96
N HIS A 242 -5.23 7.11 12.04
CA HIS A 242 -6.12 8.25 11.79
C HIS A 242 -7.52 7.78 11.38
N GLU A 243 -7.60 6.89 10.40
CA GLU A 243 -8.87 6.36 9.91
C GLU A 243 -9.51 5.40 10.92
N MET A 244 -8.70 4.58 11.60
CA MET A 244 -9.18 3.71 12.68
C MET A 244 -9.84 4.51 13.80
N GLN A 245 -9.18 5.56 14.29
CA GLN A 245 -9.70 6.39 15.37
C GLN A 245 -10.94 7.19 14.94
N LYS A 246 -10.96 7.64 13.69
CA LYS A 246 -12.12 8.35 13.11
C LYS A 246 -13.36 7.47 13.04
N LYS A 247 -13.20 6.21 12.66
CA LYS A 247 -14.31 5.23 12.56
C LYS A 247 -14.69 4.62 13.91
N CYS A 248 -13.75 4.53 14.83
CA CYS A 248 -13.93 3.93 16.15
C CYS A 248 -13.43 4.90 17.24
N PRO A 249 -14.13 6.05 17.49
CA PRO A 249 -13.61 7.10 18.36
C PRO A 249 -13.45 6.70 19.83
N GLN A 250 -14.14 5.65 20.28
CA GLN A 250 -14.06 5.14 21.66
C GLN A 250 -13.06 3.99 21.83
N THR A 251 -12.52 3.47 20.75
CA THR A 251 -11.58 2.36 20.75
C THR A 251 -10.16 2.86 21.03
N THR A 252 -9.40 2.12 21.82
CA THR A 252 -7.99 2.41 22.06
C THR A 252 -7.12 1.69 21.06
N PHE A 253 -6.33 2.47 20.32
CA PHE A 253 -5.34 1.97 19.36
C PHE A 253 -3.95 2.36 19.81
N ILE A 254 -3.08 1.37 19.97
CA ILE A 254 -1.69 1.54 20.42
C ILE A 254 -0.78 1.17 19.24
N PRO A 255 0.04 2.10 18.71
CA PRO A 255 0.98 1.75 17.66
C PRO A 255 2.07 0.83 18.19
N ALA A 256 2.35 -0.26 17.49
CA ALA A 256 3.48 -1.12 17.80
C ALA A 256 4.79 -0.35 17.55
N PRO A 257 5.75 -0.39 18.49
CA PRO A 257 6.98 0.37 18.34
C PRO A 257 8.04 -0.34 17.50
N PRO A 258 8.91 0.43 16.82
CA PRO A 258 10.07 -0.10 16.14
C PRO A 258 11.19 -0.46 17.10
N ASN A 259 12.19 -1.21 16.59
CA ASN A 259 13.41 -1.51 17.34
C ASN A 259 14.20 -0.25 17.73
N ASP A 260 14.30 0.70 16.79
CA ASP A 260 14.87 2.02 17.07
C ASP A 260 13.80 2.93 17.64
N SER A 261 14.02 3.41 18.87
CA SER A 261 13.01 4.01 19.73
C SER A 261 13.03 5.53 19.79
N THR A 262 13.52 6.23 18.79
CA THR A 262 13.42 7.70 18.74
C THR A 262 11.97 8.17 18.59
N CYS A 263 11.07 7.28 18.15
CA CYS A 263 9.65 7.52 18.00
C CYS A 263 8.87 6.29 18.52
N GLY A 264 7.75 6.52 19.19
CA GLY A 264 6.88 5.44 19.69
C GLY A 264 6.06 4.72 18.61
N CYS A 265 6.14 5.14 17.37
CA CYS A 265 5.41 4.60 16.22
C CYS A 265 6.34 4.36 15.03
N ASN A 266 5.90 3.51 14.10
CA ASN A 266 6.62 3.23 12.87
C ASN A 266 5.94 3.96 11.71
N GLU A 267 6.61 4.98 11.16
CA GLU A 267 6.12 5.82 10.07
C GLU A 267 6.94 5.64 8.81
N CYS A 268 6.25 5.64 7.66
CA CYS A 268 6.90 5.69 6.36
C CYS A 268 7.29 7.13 6.02
N SER A 269 8.58 7.43 6.01
CA SER A 269 9.10 8.76 5.67
C SER A 269 8.68 9.22 4.27
N PHE A 270 8.57 8.32 3.32
CA PHE A 270 8.13 8.62 1.96
C PHE A 270 6.67 9.05 1.90
N MET A 271 5.78 8.34 2.61
CA MET A 271 4.36 8.72 2.71
C MET A 271 4.17 10.10 3.35
N ARG A 272 5.09 10.50 4.25
CA ARG A 272 5.05 11.80 4.96
C ARG A 272 5.57 12.97 4.14
N LEU A 273 6.15 12.74 2.97
CA LEU A 273 6.59 13.80 2.05
C LEU A 273 5.41 14.58 1.45
N ASN A 274 4.25 13.94 1.30
CA ASN A 274 3.05 14.61 0.83
C ASN A 274 2.48 15.53 1.93
N THR A 275 2.36 16.82 1.61
CA THR A 275 1.80 17.85 2.49
C THR A 275 0.67 18.59 1.80
N LEU A 276 -0.14 19.33 2.55
CA LEU A 276 -1.21 20.16 1.96
C LEU A 276 -0.65 21.23 1.04
N GLU A 277 0.49 21.82 1.38
CA GLU A 277 1.18 22.81 0.57
C GLU A 277 1.62 22.23 -0.78
N LYS A 278 2.26 21.06 -0.76
CA LYS A 278 2.67 20.36 -1.97
C LYS A 278 1.47 19.91 -2.80
N LEU A 279 0.39 19.48 -2.17
CA LEU A 279 -0.87 19.12 -2.84
C LEU A 279 -1.49 20.34 -3.54
N TYR A 280 -1.50 21.49 -2.87
CA TYR A 280 -1.97 22.75 -3.47
C TYR A 280 -1.15 23.14 -4.70
N GLU A 281 0.19 23.17 -4.57
CA GLU A 281 1.07 23.52 -5.69
C GLU A 281 0.97 22.50 -6.83
N CYS A 282 0.82 21.23 -6.50
CA CYS A 282 0.61 20.15 -7.47
C CYS A 282 -0.65 20.39 -8.32
N LEU A 283 -1.78 20.67 -7.69
CA LEU A 283 -3.04 20.97 -8.39
C LEU A 283 -2.96 22.27 -9.19
N LYS A 284 -2.37 23.31 -8.61
CA LYS A 284 -2.24 24.63 -9.23
C LYS A 284 -1.41 24.57 -10.51
N ASN A 285 -0.27 23.88 -10.46
CA ASN A 285 0.68 23.82 -11.57
C ASN A 285 0.48 22.58 -12.47
N GLU A 286 -0.41 21.67 -12.10
CA GLU A 286 -0.59 20.36 -12.74
C GLU A 286 0.73 19.60 -12.90
N SER A 287 1.53 19.62 -11.85
CA SER A 287 2.85 18.96 -11.78
C SER A 287 3.26 18.68 -10.34
N PRO A 288 4.14 17.70 -10.06
CA PRO A 288 4.76 16.77 -11.02
C PRO A 288 3.77 15.76 -11.60
N GLU A 289 3.96 15.43 -12.88
CA GLU A 289 3.17 14.41 -13.57
C GLU A 289 3.93 13.09 -13.67
N ILE A 290 3.25 11.99 -13.41
CA ILE A 290 3.78 10.64 -13.62
C ILE A 290 3.72 10.32 -15.11
N THR A 291 4.87 9.90 -15.64
CA THR A 291 5.02 9.37 -16.99
C THR A 291 5.59 7.96 -16.94
N VAL A 292 5.14 7.11 -17.82
CA VAL A 292 5.66 5.75 -17.98
C VAL A 292 6.03 5.54 -19.44
N ASP A 293 7.18 4.93 -19.71
CA ASP A 293 7.59 4.56 -21.05
C ASP A 293 6.47 3.75 -21.73
N PRO A 294 6.07 4.10 -22.99
CA PRO A 294 4.94 3.45 -23.66
C PRO A 294 5.08 1.93 -23.83
N GLU A 295 6.29 1.43 -24.09
CA GLU A 295 6.53 -0.02 -24.26
C GLU A 295 6.39 -0.74 -22.90
N ILE A 296 6.86 -0.12 -21.83
CA ILE A 296 6.71 -0.62 -20.46
C ILE A 296 5.23 -0.59 -20.07
N ALA A 297 4.52 0.50 -20.33
CA ALA A 297 3.11 0.65 -20.00
C ALA A 297 2.24 -0.41 -20.69
N GLU A 298 2.49 -0.70 -21.96
CA GLU A 298 1.76 -1.72 -22.73
C GLU A 298 1.90 -3.13 -22.11
N LYS A 299 3.06 -3.44 -21.58
CA LYS A 299 3.31 -4.73 -20.91
C LYS A 299 2.79 -4.75 -19.49
N ALA A 300 3.00 -3.65 -18.75
CA ALA A 300 2.62 -3.55 -17.32
C ALA A 300 1.11 -3.51 -17.10
N VAL A 301 0.32 -3.00 -18.04
CA VAL A 301 -1.14 -2.92 -17.90
C VAL A 301 -1.79 -4.30 -17.80
N LYS A 302 -1.28 -5.30 -18.51
CA LYS A 302 -1.85 -6.65 -18.54
C LYS A 302 -1.90 -7.34 -17.18
N PRO A 303 -0.78 -7.44 -16.42
CA PRO A 303 -0.81 -8.06 -15.09
C PRO A 303 -1.61 -7.25 -14.05
N ILE A 304 -1.69 -5.94 -14.21
CA ILE A 304 -2.54 -5.09 -13.34
C ILE A 304 -4.01 -5.35 -13.62
N GLN A 305 -4.43 -5.35 -14.90
CA GLN A 305 -5.80 -5.66 -15.30
C GLN A 305 -6.21 -7.07 -14.89
N ARG A 306 -5.32 -8.04 -15.03
CA ARG A 306 -5.55 -9.41 -14.58
C ARG A 306 -5.83 -9.48 -13.08
N MET A 307 -5.08 -8.75 -12.28
CA MET A 307 -5.35 -8.60 -10.85
C MET A 307 -6.76 -8.04 -10.59
N LEU A 308 -7.13 -6.96 -11.26
CA LEU A 308 -8.43 -6.32 -11.08
C LEU A 308 -9.59 -7.25 -11.49
N GLU A 309 -9.44 -7.97 -12.58
CA GLU A 309 -10.44 -8.95 -13.07
C GLU A 309 -10.62 -10.12 -12.09
N ILE A 310 -9.52 -10.70 -11.60
CA ILE A 310 -9.59 -11.79 -10.61
C ILE A 310 -10.21 -11.28 -9.32
N SER A 311 -9.80 -10.11 -8.84
CA SER A 311 -10.34 -9.50 -7.63
C SER A 311 -11.84 -9.25 -7.74
N ALA A 312 -12.31 -8.73 -8.87
CA ALA A 312 -13.74 -8.52 -9.12
C ALA A 312 -14.54 -9.84 -9.09
N LYS A 313 -14.01 -10.91 -9.68
CA LYS A 313 -14.62 -12.25 -9.64
C LYS A 313 -14.69 -12.84 -8.23
N LEU A 314 -13.75 -12.47 -7.37
CA LEU A 314 -13.68 -12.90 -5.98
C LEU A 314 -14.50 -12.01 -5.02
N GLY A 315 -15.08 -10.92 -5.52
CA GLY A 315 -15.84 -9.96 -4.72
C GLY A 315 -14.96 -9.08 -3.81
N LEU A 316 -13.71 -8.83 -4.21
CA LEU A 316 -12.73 -8.02 -3.48
C LEU A 316 -12.66 -6.60 -4.03
#